data_bb9e7fffb27f9566503ee2edbdf04103
#
_entry.id   bb9e7fffb27f9566503ee2edbdf04103
#
_cell.length_a   1.000
_cell.length_b   1.000
_cell.length_c   1.000
_cell.angle_alpha   90.00
_cell.angle_beta   90.00
_cell.angle_gamma   90.00
#
_symmetry.space_group_name_H-M   'P 1'
#
loop_
_entity.id
_entity.type
_entity.pdbx_description
1 polymer ?
#
loop_
_entity_poly.entity_id
_entity_poly.type
_entity_poly.pdbx_seq_one_letter_code
_entity_poly.pdbx_strand_id
1 'polypeptide(L)'
;MTVDSNGIVLKHTLFGDNDIIVKILTENLGLISFMVKGGKKSNKRKYLQPLMIVSISFKYNIKKNIQYLNKITLKEVTSEILNNPQKSIISLFLCEIISKSLKEGSEDKKAYDFLFNQILWLNKKNNSILNFDVWFLAQFSKILGISPNFYDVNKNSVKYFNPESGSFSDSTENRNWDHNKSLILFNLLNIEADKLKDFHLNNNLTKFVLKELIHYYDYHLNNLNLNKCLEVYNSLKI
;
A
#
# COMPACT_ATOMS: atom_id res chain seq x y z
N MET A 1 12.41 19.80 -19.09
CA MET A 1 12.93 18.53 -19.63
C MET A 1 11.76 17.57 -19.76
N THR A 2 11.65 16.83 -20.86
CA THR A 2 10.68 15.73 -20.96
C THR A 2 11.26 14.51 -20.26
N VAL A 3 10.45 13.85 -19.46
CA VAL A 3 10.83 12.67 -18.68
C VAL A 3 9.90 11.53 -19.05
N ASP A 4 10.48 10.36 -19.33
CA ASP A 4 9.79 9.10 -19.48
C ASP A 4 10.04 8.24 -18.24
N SER A 5 8.99 7.63 -17.69
CA SER A 5 9.08 6.77 -16.51
C SER A 5 8.02 5.69 -16.55
N ASN A 6 8.27 4.58 -15.87
CA ASN A 6 7.22 3.68 -15.47
C ASN A 6 6.53 4.23 -14.21
N GLY A 7 5.30 3.81 -13.98
CA GLY A 7 4.55 4.23 -12.81
C GLY A 7 3.44 3.28 -12.41
N ILE A 8 3.05 3.35 -11.15
CA ILE A 8 1.92 2.61 -10.59
C ILE A 8 0.86 3.62 -10.18
N VAL A 9 -0.32 3.50 -10.75
CA VAL A 9 -1.46 4.38 -10.43
C VAL A 9 -1.98 4.04 -9.05
N LEU A 10 -2.04 5.05 -8.16
CA LEU A 10 -2.56 4.86 -6.81
C LEU A 10 -3.99 5.41 -6.66
N LYS A 11 -4.23 6.62 -7.17
CA LYS A 11 -5.52 7.28 -6.99
C LYS A 11 -5.79 8.24 -8.12
N HIS A 12 -7.06 8.36 -8.53
CA HIS A 12 -7.48 9.45 -9.39
C HIS A 12 -8.69 10.19 -8.79
N THR A 13 -8.76 11.50 -9.04
CA THR A 13 -9.84 12.36 -8.56
C THR A 13 -10.29 13.26 -9.70
N LEU A 14 -11.60 13.40 -9.86
CA LEU A 14 -12.16 14.33 -10.85
C LEU A 14 -11.85 15.76 -10.44
N PHE A 15 -11.43 16.58 -11.39
CA PHE A 15 -11.07 17.97 -11.16
C PHE A 15 -11.76 18.86 -12.22
N GLY A 16 -12.49 19.88 -11.76
CA GLY A 16 -13.28 20.73 -12.65
C GLY A 16 -14.24 19.92 -13.54
N ASP A 17 -14.56 20.46 -14.71
CA ASP A 17 -15.56 19.85 -15.61
C ASP A 17 -15.05 18.64 -16.38
N ASN A 18 -13.78 18.67 -16.82
CA ASN A 18 -13.26 17.68 -17.76
C ASN A 18 -11.93 17.05 -17.35
N ASP A 19 -11.28 17.53 -16.33
CA ASP A 19 -9.92 17.11 -15.96
C ASP A 19 -9.92 16.01 -14.89
N ILE A 20 -8.78 15.34 -14.76
CA ILE A 20 -8.52 14.35 -13.72
C ILE A 20 -7.15 14.67 -13.09
N ILE A 21 -7.07 14.66 -11.76
CA ILE A 21 -5.81 14.60 -11.04
C ILE A 21 -5.56 13.12 -10.71
N VAL A 22 -4.37 12.62 -11.05
CA VAL A 22 -3.96 11.24 -10.76
C VAL A 22 -2.66 11.24 -9.97
N LYS A 23 -2.60 10.44 -8.91
CA LYS A 23 -1.36 10.15 -8.15
C LYS A 23 -0.73 8.88 -8.69
N ILE A 24 0.52 8.98 -9.11
CA ILE A 24 1.30 7.87 -9.68
C ILE A 24 2.61 7.76 -8.89
N LEU A 25 2.88 6.58 -8.36
CA LEU A 25 4.20 6.24 -7.84
C LEU A 25 5.09 5.91 -9.04
N THR A 26 6.01 6.81 -9.36
CA THR A 26 6.94 6.68 -10.47
C THR A 26 8.17 5.89 -10.07
N GLU A 27 8.79 5.19 -11.01
CA GLU A 27 9.97 4.35 -10.76
C GLU A 27 11.18 5.13 -10.21
N ASN A 28 11.39 6.37 -10.73
CA ASN A 28 12.62 7.11 -10.45
C ASN A 28 12.42 8.45 -9.74
N LEU A 29 11.18 8.94 -9.60
CA LEU A 29 10.89 10.26 -9.03
C LEU A 29 9.89 10.19 -7.86
N GLY A 30 9.59 8.97 -7.37
CA GLY A 30 8.67 8.76 -6.27
C GLY A 30 7.21 9.09 -6.61
N LEU A 31 6.44 9.44 -5.59
CA LEU A 31 5.02 9.77 -5.73
C LEU A 31 4.84 11.15 -6.33
N ILE A 32 4.13 11.24 -7.46
CA ILE A 32 3.84 12.50 -8.16
C ILE A 32 2.36 12.60 -8.49
N SER A 33 1.83 13.81 -8.32
CA SER A 33 0.48 14.18 -8.77
C SER A 33 0.53 14.73 -10.20
N PHE A 34 -0.33 14.20 -11.07
CA PHE A 34 -0.44 14.61 -12.46
C PHE A 34 -1.82 15.14 -12.81
N MET A 35 -1.86 16.22 -13.59
CA MET A 35 -3.06 16.71 -14.25
C MET A 35 -3.22 16.04 -15.61
N VAL A 36 -4.34 15.38 -15.84
CA VAL A 36 -4.75 14.82 -17.12
C VAL A 36 -5.85 15.68 -17.71
N LYS A 37 -5.49 16.62 -18.60
CA LYS A 37 -6.44 17.52 -19.26
C LYS A 37 -7.40 16.75 -20.14
N GLY A 38 -8.69 17.06 -20.04
CA GLY A 38 -9.76 16.36 -20.75
C GLY A 38 -9.91 14.89 -20.35
N GLY A 39 -9.36 14.50 -19.21
CA GLY A 39 -9.23 13.11 -18.78
C GLY A 39 -10.55 12.36 -18.64
N LYS A 40 -11.65 13.06 -18.30
CA LYS A 40 -12.99 12.44 -18.15
C LYS A 40 -13.52 11.81 -19.44
N LYS A 41 -13.27 12.44 -20.58
CA LYS A 41 -13.73 12.01 -21.91
C LYS A 41 -12.63 11.31 -22.72
N SER A 42 -11.42 11.24 -22.19
CA SER A 42 -10.26 10.71 -22.88
C SER A 42 -10.15 9.19 -22.76
N ASN A 43 -9.69 8.53 -23.81
CA ASN A 43 -9.27 7.13 -23.77
C ASN A 43 -8.17 6.84 -22.73
N LYS A 44 -7.52 7.88 -22.18
CA LYS A 44 -6.52 7.76 -21.11
C LYS A 44 -7.16 7.28 -19.80
N ARG A 45 -8.47 7.55 -19.56
CA ARG A 45 -9.18 7.19 -18.31
C ARG A 45 -9.07 5.69 -17.97
N LYS A 46 -9.06 4.82 -18.96
CA LYS A 46 -8.91 3.37 -18.75
C LYS A 46 -7.61 2.97 -18.10
N TYR A 47 -6.55 3.77 -18.23
CA TYR A 47 -5.22 3.53 -17.65
C TYR A 47 -5.05 4.15 -16.25
N LEU A 48 -6.07 4.86 -15.73
CA LEU A 48 -6.01 5.57 -14.45
C LEU A 48 -6.64 4.78 -13.30
N GLN A 49 -6.86 3.47 -13.49
CA GLN A 49 -7.40 2.62 -12.41
C GLN A 49 -6.30 2.28 -11.39
N PRO A 50 -6.66 2.14 -10.10
CA PRO A 50 -5.72 1.76 -9.06
C PRO A 50 -4.95 0.48 -9.39
N LEU A 51 -3.67 0.44 -9.03
CA LEU A 51 -2.68 -0.61 -9.28
C LEU A 51 -2.41 -0.92 -10.76
N MET A 52 -2.88 -0.08 -11.70
CA MET A 52 -2.39 -0.18 -13.06
C MET A 52 -0.92 0.20 -13.17
N ILE A 53 -0.14 -0.64 -13.86
CA ILE A 53 1.27 -0.39 -14.17
C ILE A 53 1.33 0.23 -15.56
N VAL A 54 1.85 1.46 -15.62
CA VAL A 54 1.80 2.30 -16.80
C VAL A 54 3.19 2.81 -17.19
N SER A 55 3.37 3.14 -18.48
CA SER A 55 4.48 3.95 -18.95
C SER A 55 3.96 5.35 -19.22
N ILE A 56 4.63 6.35 -18.70
CA ILE A 56 4.21 7.76 -18.75
C ILE A 56 5.30 8.64 -19.33
N SER A 57 4.88 9.70 -20.03
CA SER A 57 5.76 10.78 -20.50
C SER A 57 5.18 12.11 -20.06
N PHE A 58 6.01 12.98 -19.48
CA PHE A 58 5.59 14.27 -18.97
C PHE A 58 6.73 15.30 -18.97
N LYS A 59 6.37 16.57 -18.91
CA LYS A 59 7.34 17.66 -18.77
C LYS A 59 7.53 17.97 -17.30
N TYR A 60 8.65 17.51 -16.72
CA TYR A 60 8.95 17.71 -15.30
C TYR A 60 9.34 19.15 -15.00
N ASN A 61 8.73 19.72 -13.96
CA ASN A 61 9.05 21.03 -13.43
C ASN A 61 9.05 20.97 -11.89
N ILE A 62 10.24 21.06 -11.29
CA ILE A 62 10.44 20.97 -9.83
C ILE A 62 9.68 22.04 -9.02
N LYS A 63 9.33 23.17 -9.65
CA LYS A 63 8.59 24.25 -9.00
C LYS A 63 7.08 23.99 -8.94
N LYS A 64 6.59 22.92 -9.55
CA LYS A 64 5.16 22.58 -9.61
C LYS A 64 4.85 21.35 -8.78
N ASN A 65 3.89 21.43 -7.91
CA ASN A 65 3.37 20.28 -7.14
C ASN A 65 2.58 19.31 -8.04
N ILE A 66 1.92 19.80 -9.10
CA ILE A 66 1.16 18.99 -10.05
C ILE A 66 1.80 19.11 -11.41
N GLN A 67 2.21 17.98 -12.00
CA GLN A 67 2.79 17.90 -13.31
C GLN A 67 1.70 17.70 -14.39
N TYR A 68 1.99 18.02 -15.66
CA TYR A 68 1.07 17.72 -16.76
C TYR A 68 1.45 16.41 -17.44
N LEU A 69 0.51 15.48 -17.47
CA LEU A 69 0.69 14.18 -18.12
C LEU A 69 0.47 14.28 -19.63
N ASN A 70 1.54 14.12 -20.40
CA ASN A 70 1.47 14.19 -21.87
C ASN A 70 0.97 12.85 -22.45
N LYS A 71 1.65 11.75 -22.11
CA LYS A 71 1.36 10.41 -22.63
C LYS A 71 1.24 9.42 -21.49
N ILE A 72 0.31 8.49 -21.62
CA ILE A 72 0.16 7.32 -20.74
C ILE A 72 -0.22 6.11 -21.58
N THR A 73 0.44 5.01 -21.36
CA THR A 73 0.16 3.71 -21.99
C THR A 73 0.24 2.62 -20.94
N LEU A 74 -0.46 1.53 -21.17
CA LEU A 74 -0.36 0.35 -20.31
C LEU A 74 1.02 -0.27 -20.49
N LYS A 75 1.67 -0.62 -19.37
CA LYS A 75 2.91 -1.39 -19.35
C LYS A 75 2.65 -2.86 -19.05
N GLU A 76 1.86 -3.14 -18.01
CA GLU A 76 1.51 -4.51 -17.60
C GLU A 76 0.01 -4.64 -17.43
N VAL A 77 -0.50 -5.81 -17.80
CA VAL A 77 -1.93 -6.12 -17.69
C VAL A 77 -2.26 -6.66 -16.29
N THR A 78 -3.13 -5.95 -15.57
CA THR A 78 -3.58 -6.33 -14.22
C THR A 78 -5.04 -6.83 -14.23
N SER A 79 -5.39 -7.66 -15.21
CA SER A 79 -6.78 -8.10 -15.44
C SER A 79 -7.37 -8.90 -14.29
N GLU A 80 -6.57 -9.76 -13.63
CA GLU A 80 -7.05 -10.55 -12.50
C GLU A 80 -7.43 -9.67 -11.30
N ILE A 81 -6.70 -8.58 -11.06
CA ILE A 81 -7.03 -7.62 -10.00
C ILE A 81 -8.36 -6.92 -10.33
N LEU A 82 -8.54 -6.51 -11.59
CA LEU A 82 -9.74 -5.77 -12.00
C LEU A 82 -10.99 -6.64 -12.08
N ASN A 83 -10.84 -7.89 -12.49
CA ASN A 83 -11.96 -8.82 -12.69
C ASN A 83 -12.37 -9.57 -11.41
N ASN A 84 -11.54 -9.54 -10.37
CA ASN A 84 -11.86 -10.15 -9.08
C ASN A 84 -12.27 -9.07 -8.07
N PRO A 85 -13.56 -9.04 -7.62
CA PRO A 85 -14.05 -8.00 -6.71
C PRO A 85 -13.25 -7.90 -5.41
N GLN A 86 -12.86 -9.03 -4.82
CA GLN A 86 -12.09 -9.04 -3.57
C GLN A 86 -10.69 -8.47 -3.77
N LYS A 87 -10.00 -8.82 -4.87
CA LYS A 87 -8.70 -8.23 -5.22
C LYS A 87 -8.82 -6.73 -5.48
N SER A 88 -9.89 -6.31 -6.16
CA SER A 88 -10.16 -4.89 -6.41
C SER A 88 -10.37 -4.10 -5.10
N ILE A 89 -11.16 -4.64 -4.16
CA ILE A 89 -11.42 -4.00 -2.86
C ILE A 89 -10.12 -3.85 -2.05
N ILE A 90 -9.33 -4.92 -1.95
CA ILE A 90 -8.01 -4.88 -1.30
C ILE A 90 -7.11 -3.84 -1.97
N SER A 91 -7.09 -3.80 -3.29
CA SER A 91 -6.28 -2.86 -4.07
C SER A 91 -6.63 -1.40 -3.80
N LEU A 92 -7.92 -1.07 -3.76
CA LEU A 92 -8.40 0.28 -3.42
C LEU A 92 -7.96 0.69 -2.01
N PHE A 93 -8.10 -0.21 -1.05
CA PHE A 93 -7.69 0.01 0.33
C PHE A 93 -6.18 0.27 0.45
N LEU A 94 -5.36 -0.60 -0.14
CA LEU A 94 -3.90 -0.47 -0.09
C LEU A 94 -3.42 0.79 -0.82
N CYS A 95 -4.00 1.12 -1.98
CA CYS A 95 -3.68 2.35 -2.71
C CYS A 95 -3.94 3.61 -1.89
N GLU A 96 -5.03 3.67 -1.12
CA GLU A 96 -5.32 4.82 -0.25
C GLU A 96 -4.27 4.95 0.85
N ILE A 97 -3.87 3.83 1.50
CA ILE A 97 -2.83 3.82 2.53
C ILE A 97 -1.49 4.26 1.93
N ILE A 98 -1.06 3.66 0.83
CA ILE A 98 0.22 3.97 0.18
C ILE A 98 0.26 5.45 -0.21
N SER A 99 -0.81 5.97 -0.82
CA SER A 99 -0.87 7.35 -1.28
C SER A 99 -0.81 8.39 -0.16
N LYS A 100 -1.15 7.99 1.07
CA LYS A 100 -1.06 8.83 2.26
C LYS A 100 0.26 8.66 3.01
N SER A 101 0.85 7.47 2.96
CA SER A 101 2.09 7.14 3.67
C SER A 101 3.35 7.62 2.97
N LEU A 102 3.33 7.74 1.64
CA LEU A 102 4.48 8.19 0.87
C LEU A 102 4.49 9.71 0.72
N LYS A 103 5.68 10.31 0.85
CA LYS A 103 5.88 11.74 0.64
C LYS A 103 5.97 12.03 -0.87
N GLU A 104 5.18 13.00 -1.35
CA GLU A 104 5.25 13.44 -2.75
C GLU A 104 6.60 14.11 -3.07
N GLY A 105 7.14 13.81 -4.26
CA GLY A 105 8.39 14.38 -4.78
C GLY A 105 9.67 13.85 -4.11
N SER A 106 9.59 12.81 -3.29
CA SER A 106 10.74 12.11 -2.75
C SER A 106 10.96 10.81 -3.51
N GLU A 107 12.16 10.62 -4.05
CA GLU A 107 12.52 9.36 -4.71
C GLU A 107 12.38 8.20 -3.73
N ASP A 108 11.67 7.16 -4.15
CA ASP A 108 11.47 5.94 -3.36
C ASP A 108 11.40 4.72 -4.27
N LYS A 109 12.55 4.35 -4.81
CA LYS A 109 12.66 3.16 -5.67
C LYS A 109 12.31 1.88 -4.91
N LYS A 110 12.60 1.81 -3.61
CA LYS A 110 12.27 0.62 -2.79
C LYS A 110 10.77 0.43 -2.70
N ALA A 111 10.01 1.51 -2.49
CA ALA A 111 8.55 1.46 -2.47
C ALA A 111 7.98 1.06 -3.84
N TYR A 112 8.53 1.62 -4.93
CA TYR A 112 8.12 1.24 -6.29
C TYR A 112 8.37 -0.25 -6.56
N ASP A 113 9.60 -0.74 -6.34
CA ASP A 113 9.98 -2.13 -6.62
C ASP A 113 9.16 -3.11 -5.74
N PHE A 114 8.96 -2.78 -4.46
CA PHE A 114 8.11 -3.57 -3.59
C PHE A 114 6.68 -3.64 -4.14
N LEU A 115 6.05 -2.50 -4.41
CA LEU A 115 4.66 -2.44 -4.87
C LEU A 115 4.50 -3.13 -6.24
N PHE A 116 5.43 -2.92 -7.16
CA PHE A 116 5.44 -3.58 -8.47
C PHE A 116 5.40 -5.11 -8.33
N ASN A 117 6.27 -5.67 -7.49
CA ASN A 117 6.33 -7.11 -7.26
C ASN A 117 5.04 -7.64 -6.61
N GLN A 118 4.45 -6.89 -5.65
CA GLN A 118 3.22 -7.29 -4.99
C GLN A 118 2.00 -7.24 -5.93
N ILE A 119 1.96 -6.27 -6.85
CA ILE A 119 0.92 -6.22 -7.90
C ILE A 119 1.02 -7.42 -8.82
N LEU A 120 2.22 -7.77 -9.28
CA LEU A 120 2.42 -8.94 -10.13
C LEU A 120 2.03 -10.25 -9.40
N TRP A 121 2.35 -10.34 -8.11
CA TRP A 121 1.95 -11.48 -7.29
C TRP A 121 0.42 -11.55 -7.12
N LEU A 122 -0.22 -10.44 -6.77
CA LEU A 122 -1.68 -10.34 -6.59
C LEU A 122 -2.44 -10.60 -7.90
N ASN A 123 -1.86 -10.25 -9.04
CA ASN A 123 -2.46 -10.45 -10.36
C ASN A 123 -2.43 -11.92 -10.83
N LYS A 124 -1.76 -12.83 -10.12
CA LYS A 124 -1.81 -14.26 -10.44
C LYS A 124 -3.16 -14.85 -10.00
N LYS A 125 -3.79 -15.63 -10.90
CA LYS A 125 -5.13 -16.20 -10.67
C LYS A 125 -5.21 -17.10 -9.42
N ASN A 126 -4.18 -17.89 -9.19
CA ASN A 126 -4.16 -18.92 -8.15
C ASN A 126 -3.64 -18.42 -6.79
N ASN A 127 -3.20 -17.17 -6.68
CA ASN A 127 -2.69 -16.64 -5.43
C ASN A 127 -3.85 -16.30 -4.48
N SER A 128 -3.77 -16.85 -3.29
CA SER A 128 -4.74 -16.59 -2.23
C SER A 128 -4.62 -15.15 -1.75
N ILE A 129 -5.75 -14.49 -1.59
CA ILE A 129 -5.84 -13.15 -0.98
C ILE A 129 -6.03 -13.20 0.52
N LEU A 130 -6.13 -14.40 1.09
CA LEU A 130 -6.33 -14.57 2.53
C LEU A 130 -5.16 -13.94 3.29
N ASN A 131 -5.46 -13.04 4.22
CA ASN A 131 -4.49 -12.29 5.03
C ASN A 131 -3.50 -11.42 4.22
N PHE A 132 -3.71 -11.23 2.91
CA PHE A 132 -2.82 -10.43 2.08
C PHE A 132 -2.77 -8.95 2.54
N ASP A 133 -3.88 -8.39 2.96
CA ASP A 133 -3.99 -7.02 3.47
C ASP A 133 -3.11 -6.79 4.71
N VAL A 134 -3.24 -7.63 5.74
CA VAL A 134 -2.43 -7.51 6.98
C VAL A 134 -0.97 -7.83 6.73
N TRP A 135 -0.69 -8.81 5.91
CA TRP A 135 0.68 -9.15 5.51
C TRP A 135 1.34 -8.00 4.72
N PHE A 136 0.63 -7.46 3.74
CA PHE A 136 1.14 -6.33 2.94
C PHE A 136 1.51 -5.15 3.84
N LEU A 137 0.63 -4.77 4.78
CA LEU A 137 0.92 -3.68 5.72
C LEU A 137 2.14 -3.99 6.60
N ALA A 138 2.24 -5.21 7.14
CA ALA A 138 3.41 -5.62 7.92
C ALA A 138 4.70 -5.51 7.09
N GLN A 139 4.71 -5.94 5.84
CA GLN A 139 5.88 -5.83 4.96
C GLN A 139 6.16 -4.38 4.53
N PHE A 140 5.11 -3.61 4.21
CA PHE A 140 5.24 -2.22 3.77
C PHE A 140 5.75 -1.30 4.89
N SER A 141 5.51 -1.64 6.18
CA SER A 141 6.12 -0.93 7.31
C SER A 141 7.65 -0.93 7.25
N LYS A 142 8.26 -2.00 6.72
CA LYS A 142 9.72 -2.06 6.51
C LYS A 142 10.21 -1.06 5.46
N ILE A 143 9.43 -0.90 4.39
CA ILE A 143 9.72 0.05 3.31
C ILE A 143 9.63 1.48 3.84
N LEU A 144 8.64 1.76 4.69
CA LEU A 144 8.44 3.07 5.30
C LEU A 144 9.42 3.38 6.46
N GLY A 145 10.27 2.43 6.85
CA GLY A 145 11.20 2.61 7.97
C GLY A 145 10.56 2.63 9.35
N ILE A 146 9.30 2.18 9.46
CA ILE A 146 8.57 2.06 10.73
C ILE A 146 8.36 0.60 11.14
N SER A 147 9.15 -0.33 10.61
CA SER A 147 8.99 -1.75 10.97
C SER A 147 9.20 -1.98 12.45
N PRO A 148 8.36 -2.81 13.08
CA PRO A 148 8.60 -3.28 14.43
C PRO A 148 10.03 -3.81 14.64
N ASN A 149 10.62 -3.47 15.78
CA ASN A 149 12.03 -3.69 16.08
C ASN A 149 12.23 -4.92 16.98
N PHE A 150 13.30 -5.70 16.71
CA PHE A 150 13.63 -6.97 17.40
C PHE A 150 14.98 -6.92 18.14
N TYR A 151 15.50 -5.74 18.50
CA TYR A 151 16.91 -5.58 18.92
C TYR A 151 17.32 -6.44 20.12
N ASP A 152 16.41 -6.81 21.02
CA ASP A 152 16.77 -7.55 22.24
C ASP A 152 16.05 -8.90 22.38
N VAL A 153 15.49 -9.43 21.29
CA VAL A 153 14.66 -10.64 21.38
C VAL A 153 15.32 -11.79 20.61
N ASN A 154 15.70 -12.84 21.31
CA ASN A 154 16.02 -14.12 20.68
C ASN A 154 14.77 -14.59 19.90
N LYS A 155 14.93 -15.04 18.65
CA LYS A 155 13.83 -15.51 17.78
C LYS A 155 12.90 -16.53 18.46
N ASN A 156 13.37 -17.19 19.51
CA ASN A 156 12.62 -18.17 20.29
C ASN A 156 11.89 -17.59 21.52
N SER A 157 12.02 -16.29 21.78
CA SER A 157 11.48 -15.63 22.99
C SER A 157 10.59 -14.39 22.69
N VAL A 158 10.07 -14.25 21.45
CA VAL A 158 9.13 -13.17 21.11
C VAL A 158 7.89 -13.28 21.99
N LYS A 159 7.70 -12.34 22.92
CA LYS A 159 6.58 -12.42 23.85
C LYS A 159 5.51 -11.35 23.62
N TYR A 160 5.89 -10.10 23.58
CA TYR A 160 4.93 -8.98 23.60
C TYR A 160 5.36 -7.86 22.68
N PHE A 161 4.44 -7.36 21.85
CA PHE A 161 4.64 -6.20 20.98
C PHE A 161 4.06 -4.95 21.62
N ASN A 162 4.87 -3.90 21.74
CA ASN A 162 4.41 -2.58 22.15
C ASN A 162 4.25 -1.69 20.92
N PRO A 163 3.01 -1.29 20.54
CA PRO A 163 2.76 -0.50 19.35
C PRO A 163 3.26 0.96 19.45
N GLU A 164 3.40 1.52 20.65
CA GLU A 164 3.88 2.89 20.82
C GLU A 164 5.39 2.99 20.61
N SER A 165 6.17 2.07 21.20
CA SER A 165 7.61 2.01 20.97
C SER A 165 7.99 1.35 19.65
N GLY A 166 7.07 0.63 19.02
CA GLY A 166 7.34 -0.15 17.82
C GLY A 166 8.31 -1.31 18.06
N SER A 167 8.36 -1.88 19.27
CA SER A 167 9.34 -2.90 19.63
C SER A 167 8.70 -4.13 20.27
N PHE A 168 9.38 -5.26 20.14
CA PHE A 168 9.06 -6.48 20.87
C PHE A 168 9.90 -6.55 22.15
N SER A 169 9.31 -7.01 23.26
CA SER A 169 9.98 -7.15 24.55
C SER A 169 9.56 -8.44 25.27
N ASP A 170 10.33 -8.81 26.30
CA ASP A 170 10.04 -9.93 27.21
C ASP A 170 9.09 -9.54 28.35
N SER A 171 8.83 -8.24 28.56
CA SER A 171 8.01 -7.72 29.65
C SER A 171 6.55 -7.51 29.24
N THR A 172 5.63 -7.78 30.16
CA THR A 172 4.22 -7.44 30.03
C THR A 172 3.98 -6.04 30.57
N GLU A 173 3.86 -5.06 29.70
CA GLU A 173 3.40 -3.73 30.06
C GLU A 173 1.93 -3.55 29.66
N ASN A 174 1.19 -2.66 30.32
CA ASN A 174 -0.27 -2.47 30.11
C ASN A 174 -0.70 -2.11 28.68
N ARG A 175 0.26 -1.70 27.82
CA ARG A 175 0.01 -1.30 26.43
C ARG A 175 0.47 -2.32 25.41
N ASN A 176 1.06 -3.42 25.87
CA ASN A 176 1.56 -4.46 24.98
C ASN A 176 0.43 -5.34 24.46
N TRP A 177 0.58 -5.83 23.23
CA TRP A 177 -0.28 -6.91 22.73
C TRP A 177 -0.01 -8.19 23.53
N ASP A 178 -1.02 -9.05 23.66
CA ASP A 178 -0.81 -10.38 24.22
C ASP A 178 0.13 -11.20 23.34
N HIS A 179 0.63 -12.30 23.91
CA HIS A 179 1.62 -13.17 23.26
C HIS A 179 1.15 -13.68 21.89
N ASN A 180 -0.11 -14.14 21.77
CA ASN A 180 -0.63 -14.70 20.53
C ASN A 180 -0.69 -13.64 19.41
N LYS A 181 -1.19 -12.46 19.71
CA LYS A 181 -1.26 -11.34 18.75
C LYS A 181 0.12 -10.88 18.34
N SER A 182 1.05 -10.79 19.29
CA SER A 182 2.45 -10.43 19.03
C SER A 182 3.14 -11.44 18.12
N LEU A 183 2.92 -12.74 18.34
CA LEU A 183 3.43 -13.82 17.51
C LEU A 183 2.87 -13.76 16.08
N ILE A 184 1.58 -13.42 15.92
CA ILE A 184 0.97 -13.22 14.60
C ILE A 184 1.70 -12.10 13.84
N LEU A 185 1.91 -10.95 14.46
CA LEU A 185 2.64 -9.84 13.82
C LEU A 185 4.08 -10.23 13.47
N PHE A 186 4.77 -10.91 14.39
CA PHE A 186 6.11 -11.44 14.13
C PHE A 186 6.13 -12.35 12.91
N ASN A 187 5.18 -13.28 12.80
CA ASN A 187 5.08 -14.19 11.67
C ASN A 187 4.78 -13.44 10.37
N LEU A 188 3.85 -12.47 10.38
CA LEU A 188 3.52 -11.62 9.22
C LEU A 188 4.74 -10.83 8.72
N LEU A 189 5.62 -10.40 9.62
CA LEU A 189 6.87 -9.72 9.27
C LEU A 189 7.91 -10.66 8.63
N ASN A 190 7.86 -11.96 8.90
CA ASN A 190 8.90 -12.91 8.48
C ASN A 190 8.45 -13.91 7.39
N ILE A 191 7.16 -13.99 7.09
CA ILE A 191 6.63 -14.90 6.06
C ILE A 191 6.70 -14.27 4.67
N GLU A 192 6.96 -15.08 3.65
CA GLU A 192 6.89 -14.69 2.24
C GLU A 192 5.46 -14.78 1.70
N ALA A 193 5.14 -14.00 0.67
CA ALA A 193 3.80 -13.95 0.07
C ALA A 193 3.29 -15.34 -0.37
N ASP A 194 4.16 -16.18 -0.93
CA ASP A 194 3.80 -17.52 -1.43
C ASP A 194 3.39 -18.49 -0.31
N LYS A 195 3.76 -18.20 0.93
CA LYS A 195 3.41 -18.99 2.12
C LYS A 195 2.14 -18.50 2.82
N LEU A 196 1.53 -17.42 2.36
CA LEU A 196 0.29 -16.88 2.96
C LEU A 196 -0.88 -17.85 2.90
N LYS A 197 -0.93 -18.71 1.89
CA LYS A 197 -1.96 -19.77 1.77
C LYS A 197 -1.98 -20.74 2.95
N ASP A 198 -0.82 -20.94 3.59
CA ASP A 198 -0.64 -21.86 4.72
C ASP A 198 -0.74 -21.13 6.08
N PHE A 199 -0.89 -19.80 6.05
CA PHE A 199 -0.99 -18.95 7.24
C PHE A 199 -2.46 -18.66 7.56
N HIS A 200 -3.02 -19.43 8.49
CA HIS A 200 -4.43 -19.36 8.84
C HIS A 200 -4.67 -18.45 10.04
N LEU A 201 -5.38 -17.35 9.84
CA LEU A 201 -5.95 -16.53 10.91
C LEU A 201 -7.46 -16.64 10.88
N ASN A 202 -8.09 -16.68 12.05
CA ASN A 202 -9.54 -16.50 12.10
C ASN A 202 -9.92 -15.03 11.85
N ASN A 203 -11.16 -14.80 11.42
CA ASN A 203 -11.65 -13.47 11.05
C ASN A 203 -11.49 -12.42 12.15
N ASN A 204 -11.64 -12.80 13.42
CA ASN A 204 -11.51 -11.86 14.54
C ASN A 204 -10.07 -11.41 14.73
N LEU A 205 -9.11 -12.32 14.61
CA LEU A 205 -7.68 -12.01 14.68
C LEU A 205 -7.23 -11.18 13.48
N THR A 206 -7.68 -11.51 12.27
CA THR A 206 -7.37 -10.70 11.07
C THR A 206 -7.89 -9.28 11.23
N LYS A 207 -9.15 -9.09 11.66
CA LYS A 207 -9.74 -7.77 11.91
C LYS A 207 -8.99 -7.00 13.00
N PHE A 208 -8.61 -7.67 14.08
CA PHE A 208 -7.82 -7.08 15.15
C PHE A 208 -6.47 -6.58 14.62
N VAL A 209 -5.69 -7.47 14.00
CA VAL A 209 -4.34 -7.12 13.48
C VAL A 209 -4.43 -6.00 12.45
N LEU A 210 -5.42 -6.04 11.56
CA LEU A 210 -5.62 -4.99 10.57
C LEU A 210 -5.89 -3.63 11.22
N LYS A 211 -6.80 -3.58 12.21
CA LYS A 211 -7.12 -2.37 12.96
C LYS A 211 -5.89 -1.81 13.66
N GLU A 212 -5.16 -2.66 14.35
CA GLU A 212 -3.98 -2.25 15.12
C GLU A 212 -2.82 -1.80 14.20
N LEU A 213 -2.62 -2.44 13.04
CA LEU A 213 -1.65 -1.96 12.05
C LEU A 213 -2.02 -0.58 11.51
N ILE A 214 -3.30 -0.30 11.27
CA ILE A 214 -3.77 1.03 10.87
C ILE A 214 -3.49 2.07 11.96
N HIS A 215 -3.75 1.77 13.23
CA HIS A 215 -3.41 2.64 14.36
C HIS A 215 -1.89 2.86 14.46
N TYR A 216 -1.12 1.79 14.26
CA TYR A 216 0.34 1.83 14.24
C TYR A 216 0.88 2.79 13.17
N TYR A 217 0.34 2.70 11.95
CA TYR A 217 0.68 3.62 10.86
C TYR A 217 0.29 5.05 11.19
N ASP A 218 -0.93 5.28 11.69
CA ASP A 218 -1.39 6.62 12.08
C ASP A 218 -0.50 7.23 13.17
N TYR A 219 -0.06 6.43 14.14
CA TYR A 219 0.80 6.88 15.23
C TYR A 219 2.22 7.24 14.74
N HIS A 220 2.85 6.35 13.98
CA HIS A 220 4.25 6.51 13.55
C HIS A 220 4.44 7.42 12.32
N LEU A 221 3.39 7.71 11.55
CA LEU A 221 3.42 8.55 10.34
C LEU A 221 2.65 9.87 10.48
N ASN A 222 2.54 10.41 11.71
CA ASN A 222 1.94 11.72 11.99
C ASN A 222 0.46 11.88 11.57
N ASN A 223 -0.40 10.98 12.00
CA ASN A 223 -1.85 11.07 11.88
C ASN A 223 -2.38 11.20 10.44
N LEU A 224 -2.20 10.17 9.66
CA LEU A 224 -2.68 10.07 8.27
C LEU A 224 -4.21 9.97 8.15
N ASN A 225 -4.93 9.84 9.28
CA ASN A 225 -6.39 9.63 9.34
C ASN A 225 -6.83 8.38 8.52
N LEU A 226 -6.22 7.24 8.81
CA LEU A 226 -6.49 5.98 8.10
C LEU A 226 -7.74 5.25 8.58
N ASN A 227 -8.28 5.59 9.76
CA ASN A 227 -9.48 4.93 10.33
C ASN A 227 -10.68 4.99 9.38
N LYS A 228 -10.92 6.13 8.73
CA LYS A 228 -12.00 6.27 7.76
C LYS A 228 -11.82 5.34 6.55
N CYS A 229 -10.58 5.13 6.12
CA CYS A 229 -10.25 4.19 5.06
C CYS A 229 -10.56 2.73 5.49
N LEU A 230 -10.22 2.39 6.73
CA LEU A 230 -10.52 1.08 7.31
C LEU A 230 -12.03 0.83 7.44
N GLU A 231 -12.82 1.83 7.85
CA GLU A 231 -14.28 1.72 7.93
C GLU A 231 -14.91 1.40 6.57
N VAL A 232 -14.50 2.13 5.53
CA VAL A 232 -14.96 1.89 4.15
C VAL A 232 -14.53 0.49 3.68
N TYR A 233 -13.28 0.10 3.94
CA TYR A 233 -12.79 -1.22 3.58
C TYR A 233 -13.60 -2.34 4.24
N ASN A 234 -13.85 -2.23 5.53
CA ASN A 234 -14.63 -3.22 6.28
C ASN A 234 -16.08 -3.32 5.81
N SER A 235 -16.67 -2.23 5.33
CA SER A 235 -18.04 -2.23 4.77
C SER A 235 -18.13 -2.89 3.40
N LEU A 236 -17.02 -2.96 2.65
CA LEU A 236 -16.94 -3.57 1.32
C LEU A 236 -16.45 -5.02 1.35
N LYS A 237 -15.73 -5.42 2.39
CA LYS A 237 -15.19 -6.78 2.54
C LYS A 237 -16.32 -7.72 2.93
N ILE A 238 -16.77 -8.51 1.97
CA ILE A 238 -17.81 -9.55 2.12
C ILE A 238 -17.21 -10.82 2.72
#